data_5b6fb092ea550677393cc12d968a2622
#
_entry.id   5b6fb092ea550677393cc12d968a2622
#
_cell.length_a   1.000
_cell.length_b   1.000
_cell.length_c   1.000
_cell.angle_alpha   90.00
_cell.angle_beta   90.00
_cell.angle_gamma   90.00
#
_symmetry.space_group_name_H-M   'P 1'
#
loop_
_entity.id
_entity.type
_entity.pdbx_description
1 polymer ?
#
loop_
_entity_poly.entity_id
_entity_poly.type
_entity_poly.pdbx_seq_one_letter_code
_entity_poly.pdbx_strand_id
1 'polypeptide(L)'
;MKAILVLALAATPLFVLADPDPAVMTLTREADIKWVENPSVPGLRSAVLYGSPPKPGPYVIRVRFPPGTFSPPHFHPEDRQIVVLKGTWWVGAGPKWDRNSTTPLPPGSLVIHYANQIHFDGAKDEEVIVQITGVGTNTTTLVDETGKPK
;
A
#
# COMPACT_ATOMS: atom_id res chain seq x y z
N MET A 1 -30.67 21.63 -56.44
CA MET A 1 -31.02 21.81 -55.01
C MET A 1 -29.91 21.17 -54.18
N LYS A 2 -29.10 21.98 -53.48
CA LYS A 2 -28.01 21.46 -52.60
C LYS A 2 -28.55 21.41 -51.17
N ALA A 3 -28.64 20.21 -50.60
CA ALA A 3 -29.05 20.00 -49.20
C ALA A 3 -27.86 20.34 -48.31
N ILE A 4 -28.03 21.30 -47.39
CA ILE A 4 -27.06 21.64 -46.36
C ILE A 4 -27.38 20.74 -45.16
N LEU A 5 -26.46 19.84 -44.86
CA LEU A 5 -26.51 18.99 -43.64
C LEU A 5 -25.97 19.85 -42.47
N VAL A 6 -26.85 20.27 -41.57
CA VAL A 6 -26.46 20.95 -40.31
C VAL A 6 -26.16 19.90 -39.27
N LEU A 7 -24.87 19.73 -38.94
CA LEU A 7 -24.42 18.85 -37.87
C LEU A 7 -24.61 19.59 -36.55
N ALA A 8 -25.61 19.21 -35.77
CA ALA A 8 -25.81 19.74 -34.41
C ALA A 8 -24.80 19.06 -33.45
N LEU A 9 -23.83 19.85 -32.98
CA LEU A 9 -22.91 19.41 -31.93
C LEU A 9 -23.67 19.43 -30.59
N ALA A 10 -24.01 18.28 -30.05
CA ALA A 10 -24.59 18.15 -28.72
C ALA A 10 -23.48 18.38 -27.67
N ALA A 11 -23.47 19.49 -26.99
CA ALA A 11 -22.61 19.75 -25.86
C ALA A 11 -23.13 18.95 -24.66
N THR A 12 -22.40 17.88 -24.27
CA THR A 12 -22.65 17.19 -23.01
C THR A 12 -22.22 18.07 -21.85
N PRO A 13 -23.09 18.32 -20.85
CA PRO A 13 -22.69 19.11 -19.68
C PRO A 13 -21.60 18.35 -18.91
N LEU A 14 -20.44 18.99 -18.73
CA LEU A 14 -19.43 18.52 -17.77
C LEU A 14 -19.97 18.80 -16.35
N PHE A 15 -20.40 17.77 -15.66
CA PHE A 15 -20.67 17.86 -14.23
C PHE A 15 -19.32 17.94 -13.50
N VAL A 16 -18.93 19.14 -13.09
CA VAL A 16 -17.84 19.31 -12.12
C VAL A 16 -18.41 18.95 -10.76
N LEU A 17 -18.08 17.76 -10.27
CA LEU A 17 -18.38 17.37 -8.89
C LEU A 17 -17.50 18.23 -7.98
N ALA A 18 -18.12 19.02 -7.11
CA ALA A 18 -17.39 19.76 -6.07
C ALA A 18 -16.80 18.77 -5.05
N ASP A 19 -15.60 19.05 -4.56
CA ASP A 19 -15.02 18.30 -3.46
C ASP A 19 -15.87 18.52 -2.19
N PRO A 20 -15.96 17.49 -1.32
CA PRO A 20 -16.69 17.62 -0.06
C PRO A 20 -16.02 18.67 0.85
N ASP A 21 -16.82 19.23 1.76
CA ASP A 21 -16.32 20.18 2.75
C ASP A 21 -15.19 19.55 3.58
N PRO A 22 -13.97 20.11 3.60
CA PRO A 22 -12.83 19.59 4.33
C PRO A 22 -13.02 19.59 5.87
N ALA A 23 -13.98 20.37 6.38
CA ALA A 23 -14.37 20.32 7.80
C ALA A 23 -15.17 19.05 8.15
N VAL A 24 -15.74 18.38 7.15
CA VAL A 24 -16.55 17.16 7.32
C VAL A 24 -15.73 15.91 6.99
N MET A 25 -14.93 15.95 5.92
CA MET A 25 -14.13 14.80 5.50
C MET A 25 -12.89 15.21 4.69
N THR A 26 -11.83 14.42 4.83
CA THR A 26 -10.64 14.52 3.98
C THR A 26 -10.72 13.52 2.85
N LEU A 27 -10.54 13.98 1.63
CA LEU A 27 -10.51 13.14 0.44
C LEU A 27 -9.07 12.98 -0.06
N THR A 28 -8.64 11.74 -0.26
CA THR A 28 -7.37 11.42 -0.93
C THR A 28 -7.66 10.51 -2.12
N ARG A 29 -7.58 11.06 -3.34
CA ARG A 29 -7.69 10.26 -4.56
C ARG A 29 -6.38 9.53 -4.83
N GLU A 30 -6.45 8.41 -5.53
CA GLU A 30 -5.24 7.64 -5.88
C GLU A 30 -4.21 8.49 -6.64
N ALA A 31 -4.67 9.34 -7.55
CA ALA A 31 -3.81 10.23 -8.33
C ALA A 31 -3.08 11.30 -7.48
N ASP A 32 -3.61 11.61 -6.29
CA ASP A 32 -3.06 12.64 -5.41
C ASP A 32 -2.07 12.08 -4.38
N ILE A 33 -1.92 10.74 -4.33
CA ILE A 33 -1.03 10.08 -3.37
C ILE A 33 0.43 10.48 -3.61
N LYS A 34 1.07 10.98 -2.55
CA LYS A 34 2.49 11.35 -2.56
C LYS A 34 3.32 10.16 -2.10
N TRP A 35 3.85 9.43 -3.07
CA TRP A 35 4.70 8.26 -2.84
C TRP A 35 6.13 8.69 -2.48
N VAL A 36 6.66 8.10 -1.41
CA VAL A 36 8.04 8.29 -0.94
C VAL A 36 8.78 6.96 -1.04
N GLU A 37 9.97 6.97 -1.61
CA GLU A 37 10.80 5.77 -1.74
C GLU A 37 11.35 5.32 -0.39
N ASN A 38 11.36 4.00 -0.16
CA ASN A 38 11.92 3.42 1.04
C ASN A 38 13.45 3.35 0.93
N PRO A 39 14.21 3.98 1.84
CA PRO A 39 15.68 4.00 1.74
C PRO A 39 16.34 2.62 1.94
N SER A 40 15.63 1.69 2.60
CA SER A 40 16.18 0.35 2.92
C SER A 40 15.80 -0.71 1.89
N VAL A 41 14.81 -0.46 1.03
CA VAL A 41 14.34 -1.40 0.01
C VAL A 41 14.16 -0.64 -1.30
N PRO A 42 15.15 -0.66 -2.20
CA PRO A 42 15.11 0.06 -3.47
C PRO A 42 13.86 -0.27 -4.29
N GLY A 43 13.20 0.75 -4.80
CA GLY A 43 11.97 0.66 -5.57
C GLY A 43 10.68 0.54 -4.75
N LEU A 44 10.73 0.07 -3.50
CA LEU A 44 9.59 0.09 -2.60
C LEU A 44 9.19 1.53 -2.29
N ARG A 45 7.90 1.83 -2.37
CA ARG A 45 7.38 3.16 -2.05
C ARG A 45 6.27 3.08 -1.02
N SER A 46 6.18 4.08 -0.17
CA SER A 46 5.08 4.21 0.79
C SER A 46 4.49 5.60 0.76
N ALA A 47 3.24 5.71 1.22
CA ALA A 47 2.56 6.98 1.38
C ALA A 47 1.73 6.97 2.66
N VAL A 48 1.86 8.00 3.48
CA VAL A 48 1.02 8.22 4.64
C VAL A 48 -0.28 8.89 4.17
N LEU A 49 -1.42 8.23 4.40
CA LEU A 49 -2.74 8.76 4.05
C LEU A 49 -3.45 9.38 5.24
N TYR A 50 -3.16 8.88 6.45
CA TYR A 50 -3.72 9.39 7.69
C TYR A 50 -2.75 9.15 8.86
N GLY A 51 -2.75 10.05 9.83
CA GLY A 51 -1.95 9.92 11.04
C GLY A 51 -0.44 10.02 10.81
N SER A 52 0.32 9.33 11.65
CA SER A 52 1.79 9.34 11.59
C SER A 52 2.33 8.04 12.20
N PRO A 53 2.85 7.08 11.42
CA PRO A 53 3.33 5.80 11.96
C PRO A 53 4.31 5.90 13.13
N PRO A 54 5.31 6.82 13.13
CA PRO A 54 6.26 6.94 14.24
C PRO A 54 5.71 7.68 15.49
N LYS A 55 4.45 8.11 15.48
CA LYS A 55 3.82 8.80 16.62
C LYS A 55 2.70 7.95 17.22
N PRO A 56 2.36 8.12 18.51
CA PRO A 56 1.17 7.49 19.08
C PRO A 56 -0.11 7.87 18.33
N GLY A 57 -1.01 6.91 18.19
CA GLY A 57 -2.32 7.08 17.56
C GLY A 57 -2.51 6.28 16.28
N PRO A 58 -3.72 6.30 15.71
CA PRO A 58 -4.04 5.54 14.51
C PRO A 58 -3.34 6.12 13.27
N TYR A 59 -2.96 5.23 12.36
CA TYR A 59 -2.41 5.62 11.05
C TYR A 59 -2.94 4.72 9.94
N VAL A 60 -2.93 5.28 8.72
CA VAL A 60 -3.15 4.53 7.47
C VAL A 60 -2.04 4.89 6.51
N ILE A 61 -1.38 3.85 5.98
CA ILE A 61 -0.38 3.99 4.93
C ILE A 61 -0.71 3.08 3.75
N ARG A 62 -0.20 3.42 2.57
CA ARG A 62 -0.11 2.47 1.46
C ARG A 62 1.34 2.16 1.16
N VAL A 63 1.57 0.91 0.75
CA VAL A 63 2.87 0.43 0.29
C VAL A 63 2.71 -0.12 -1.11
N ARG A 64 3.66 0.25 -1.98
CA ARG A 64 3.70 -0.12 -3.39
C ARG A 64 4.99 -0.88 -3.65
N PHE A 65 4.85 -2.12 -4.07
CA PHE A 65 5.92 -3.02 -4.44
C PHE A 65 5.97 -3.13 -5.97
N PRO A 66 7.02 -2.64 -6.63
CA PRO A 66 7.26 -2.99 -8.03
C PRO A 66 7.47 -4.50 -8.22
N PRO A 67 7.31 -5.03 -9.45
CA PRO A 67 7.64 -6.43 -9.75
C PRO A 67 9.05 -6.80 -9.26
N GLY A 68 9.18 -7.98 -8.65
CA GLY A 68 10.45 -8.51 -8.12
C GLY A 68 10.90 -7.92 -6.78
N THR A 69 10.16 -6.95 -6.22
CA THR A 69 10.54 -6.28 -4.98
C THR A 69 9.96 -7.00 -3.76
N PHE A 70 10.82 -7.26 -2.77
CA PHE A 70 10.45 -7.88 -1.50
C PHE A 70 11.09 -7.13 -0.32
N SER A 71 10.32 -6.97 0.76
CA SER A 71 10.84 -6.61 2.07
C SER A 71 11.61 -7.81 2.64
N PRO A 72 12.84 -7.62 3.16
CA PRO A 72 13.54 -8.68 3.87
C PRO A 72 12.84 -9.02 5.21
N PRO A 73 13.21 -10.13 5.87
CA PRO A 73 12.66 -10.51 7.17
C PRO A 73 12.77 -9.40 8.21
N HIS A 74 11.63 -9.07 8.80
CA HIS A 74 11.50 -7.97 9.76
C HIS A 74 10.28 -8.19 10.66
N PHE A 75 10.16 -7.37 11.70
CA PHE A 75 8.99 -7.31 12.56
C PHE A 75 8.65 -5.86 12.94
N HIS A 76 7.48 -5.70 13.53
CA HIS A 76 6.97 -4.42 14.05
C HIS A 76 6.52 -4.59 15.50
N PRO A 77 6.58 -3.52 16.32
CA PRO A 77 6.21 -3.60 17.74
C PRO A 77 4.70 -3.75 17.99
N GLU A 78 3.85 -3.41 17.01
CA GLU A 78 2.40 -3.38 17.15
C GLU A 78 1.71 -4.19 16.04
N ASP A 79 0.50 -4.67 16.31
CA ASP A 79 -0.34 -5.34 15.33
C ASP A 79 -0.71 -4.40 14.18
N ARG A 80 -0.73 -4.94 12.96
CA ARG A 80 -1.16 -4.19 11.77
C ARG A 80 -2.13 -5.00 10.95
N GLN A 81 -3.16 -4.35 10.43
CA GLN A 81 -4.10 -4.92 9.46
C GLN A 81 -3.70 -4.48 8.07
N ILE A 82 -3.55 -5.43 7.16
CA ILE A 82 -3.12 -5.20 5.80
C ILE A 82 -4.17 -5.73 4.83
N VAL A 83 -4.63 -4.86 3.93
CA VAL A 83 -5.54 -5.23 2.85
C VAL A 83 -4.81 -5.12 1.52
N VAL A 84 -4.90 -6.17 0.70
CA VAL A 84 -4.38 -6.15 -0.67
C VAL A 84 -5.34 -5.37 -1.55
N LEU A 85 -4.86 -4.30 -2.19
CA LEU A 85 -5.65 -3.45 -3.09
C LEU A 85 -5.44 -3.79 -4.56
N LYS A 86 -4.21 -4.20 -4.93
CA LYS A 86 -3.82 -4.48 -6.32
C LYS A 86 -2.74 -5.55 -6.36
N GLY A 87 -2.78 -6.40 -7.38
CA GLY A 87 -1.80 -7.44 -7.64
C GLY A 87 -1.84 -8.59 -6.62
N THR A 88 -1.00 -9.59 -6.83
CA THR A 88 -0.86 -10.74 -5.92
C THR A 88 0.26 -10.47 -4.94
N TRP A 89 -0.08 -10.24 -3.68
CA TRP A 89 0.89 -10.03 -2.60
C TRP A 89 1.38 -11.36 -2.06
N TRP A 90 2.69 -11.53 -1.98
CA TRP A 90 3.35 -12.75 -1.54
C TRP A 90 3.91 -12.57 -0.13
N VAL A 91 3.42 -13.39 0.83
CA VAL A 91 3.78 -13.27 2.25
C VAL A 91 4.44 -14.54 2.76
N GLY A 92 5.47 -14.39 3.57
CA GLY A 92 6.17 -15.46 4.26
C GLY A 92 6.38 -15.14 5.73
N ALA A 93 6.59 -16.17 6.56
CA ALA A 93 6.82 -16.04 7.99
C ALA A 93 8.18 -16.59 8.39
N GLY A 94 8.74 -16.02 9.46
CA GLY A 94 10.03 -16.43 10.02
C GLY A 94 11.24 -15.70 9.42
N PRO A 95 12.45 -16.00 9.95
CA PRO A 95 13.65 -15.25 9.63
C PRO A 95 14.34 -15.69 8.33
N LYS A 96 14.01 -16.87 7.79
CA LYS A 96 14.60 -17.36 6.53
C LYS A 96 13.93 -16.68 5.35
N TRP A 97 14.69 -15.89 4.62
CA TRP A 97 14.19 -15.15 3.45
C TRP A 97 14.10 -16.06 2.22
N ASP A 98 13.13 -16.96 2.19
CA ASP A 98 12.85 -17.80 1.03
C ASP A 98 11.60 -17.32 0.29
N ARG A 99 11.79 -16.61 -0.83
CA ARG A 99 10.71 -16.09 -1.67
C ARG A 99 9.86 -17.20 -2.31
N ASN A 100 10.34 -18.44 -2.37
CA ASN A 100 9.59 -19.57 -2.88
C ASN A 100 8.63 -20.15 -1.83
N SER A 101 8.95 -19.94 -0.54
CA SER A 101 8.13 -20.35 0.61
C SER A 101 7.15 -19.23 1.01
N THR A 102 6.44 -18.66 0.04
CA THR A 102 5.47 -17.58 0.26
C THR A 102 4.07 -17.97 -0.18
N THR A 103 3.06 -17.46 0.52
CA THR A 103 1.64 -17.63 0.20
C THR A 103 1.14 -16.47 -0.67
N PRO A 104 0.51 -16.73 -1.82
CA PRO A 104 -0.08 -15.68 -2.66
C PRO A 104 -1.42 -15.20 -2.10
N LEU A 105 -1.63 -13.90 -2.07
CA LEU A 105 -2.84 -13.24 -1.60
C LEU A 105 -3.37 -12.29 -2.67
N PRO A 106 -4.55 -12.55 -3.24
CA PRO A 106 -5.16 -11.69 -4.25
C PRO A 106 -5.77 -10.43 -3.62
N PRO A 107 -6.16 -9.43 -4.46
CA PRO A 107 -6.90 -8.25 -4.00
C PRO A 107 -8.13 -8.60 -3.18
N GLY A 108 -8.40 -7.83 -2.11
CA GLY A 108 -9.46 -8.09 -1.14
C GLY A 108 -9.05 -8.99 0.04
N SER A 109 -7.87 -9.63 -0.01
CA SER A 109 -7.35 -10.40 1.12
C SER A 109 -7.01 -9.48 2.30
N LEU A 110 -7.30 -9.95 3.52
CA LEU A 110 -6.90 -9.34 4.78
C LEU A 110 -5.83 -10.19 5.45
N VAL A 111 -4.76 -9.56 5.92
CA VAL A 111 -3.71 -10.16 6.74
C VAL A 111 -3.56 -9.36 8.02
N ILE A 112 -3.28 -10.05 9.13
CA ILE A 112 -2.87 -9.42 10.38
C ILE A 112 -1.42 -9.82 10.63
N HIS A 113 -0.52 -8.84 10.64
CA HIS A 113 0.82 -9.01 11.16
C HIS A 113 0.78 -8.73 12.66
N TYR A 114 0.99 -9.77 13.45
CA TYR A 114 1.02 -9.65 14.90
C TYR A 114 2.33 -8.99 15.37
N ALA A 115 2.22 -8.26 16.47
CA ALA A 115 3.35 -7.59 17.11
C ALA A 115 4.52 -8.55 17.35
N ASN A 116 5.73 -8.10 17.02
CA ASN A 116 7.00 -8.81 17.20
C ASN A 116 7.11 -10.16 16.45
N GLN A 117 6.20 -10.48 15.54
CA GLN A 117 6.30 -11.70 14.72
C GLN A 117 7.04 -11.41 13.41
N ILE A 118 8.07 -12.21 13.14
CA ILE A 118 8.94 -12.03 11.97
C ILE A 118 8.19 -12.49 10.71
N HIS A 119 8.20 -11.63 9.70
CA HIS A 119 7.61 -11.87 8.39
C HIS A 119 8.45 -11.21 7.29
N PHE A 120 8.17 -11.60 6.05
CA PHE A 120 8.68 -10.97 4.83
C PHE A 120 7.60 -11.04 3.76
N ASP A 121 7.62 -10.10 2.84
CA ASP A 121 6.53 -9.94 1.89
C ASP A 121 6.98 -9.17 0.64
N GLY A 122 6.20 -9.27 -0.44
CA GLY A 122 6.54 -8.54 -1.65
C GLY A 122 5.72 -8.91 -2.88
N ALA A 123 6.25 -8.52 -4.02
CA ALA A 123 5.72 -8.73 -5.35
C ALA A 123 6.64 -9.62 -6.19
N LYS A 124 6.09 -10.60 -6.91
CA LYS A 124 6.85 -11.40 -7.88
C LYS A 124 6.79 -10.76 -9.28
N ASP A 125 5.77 -11.04 -10.02
CA ASP A 125 5.73 -10.75 -11.46
C ASP A 125 4.97 -9.47 -11.81
N GLU A 126 4.19 -8.94 -10.89
CA GLU A 126 3.35 -7.76 -11.08
C GLU A 126 3.48 -6.75 -9.93
N GLU A 127 3.06 -5.51 -10.17
CA GLU A 127 2.99 -4.49 -9.13
C GLU A 127 1.92 -4.83 -8.10
N VAL A 128 2.29 -4.72 -6.82
CA VAL A 128 1.39 -4.91 -5.69
C VAL A 128 1.19 -3.59 -4.94
N ILE A 129 -0.05 -3.31 -4.56
CA ILE A 129 -0.38 -2.21 -3.64
C ILE A 129 -1.17 -2.80 -2.47
N VAL A 130 -0.68 -2.54 -1.26
CA VAL A 130 -1.38 -2.88 -0.02
C VAL A 130 -1.70 -1.62 0.78
N GLN A 131 -2.79 -1.65 1.55
CA GLN A 131 -3.09 -0.64 2.55
C GLN A 131 -2.90 -1.24 3.94
N ILE A 132 -2.17 -0.53 4.78
CA ILE A 132 -1.84 -0.93 6.14
C ILE A 132 -2.49 0.05 7.10
N THR A 133 -3.21 -0.49 8.08
CA THR A 133 -3.79 0.26 9.19
C THR A 133 -3.19 -0.26 10.50
N GLY A 134 -2.89 0.63 11.40
CA GLY A 134 -2.35 0.28 12.72
C GLY A 134 -2.48 1.42 13.71
N VAL A 135 -2.01 1.15 14.92
CA VAL A 135 -1.86 2.16 15.97
C VAL A 135 -0.37 2.29 16.25
N GLY A 136 0.19 3.49 16.12
CA GLY A 136 1.62 3.75 16.34
C GLY A 136 1.96 3.83 17.83
N THR A 137 3.22 3.73 18.23
CA THR A 137 4.43 4.00 17.42
C THR A 137 4.82 2.78 16.57
N ASN A 138 4.85 2.91 15.26
CA ASN A 138 5.27 1.83 14.38
C ASN A 138 6.68 2.07 13.85
N THR A 139 7.55 1.09 14.06
CA THR A 139 8.91 1.01 13.51
C THR A 139 9.10 -0.32 12.78
N THR A 140 10.15 -0.43 11.99
CA THR A 140 10.54 -1.68 11.33
C THR A 140 11.89 -2.12 11.84
N THR A 141 11.98 -3.33 12.37
CA THR A 141 13.23 -3.93 12.82
C THR A 141 13.59 -5.08 11.88
N LEU A 142 14.67 -4.90 11.11
CA LEU A 142 15.22 -5.95 10.26
C LEU A 142 15.90 -7.02 11.12
N VAL A 143 15.84 -8.27 10.67
CA VAL A 143 16.47 -9.40 11.36
C VAL A 143 17.41 -10.18 10.45
N ASP A 144 18.35 -10.88 11.05
CA ASP A 144 19.19 -11.87 10.37
C ASP A 144 18.47 -13.25 10.26
N GLU A 145 19.12 -14.23 9.64
CA GLU A 145 18.55 -15.57 9.44
C GLU A 145 18.31 -16.36 10.74
N THR A 146 18.87 -15.90 11.86
CA THR A 146 18.63 -16.47 13.20
C THR A 146 17.48 -15.77 13.94
N GLY A 147 16.92 -14.69 13.34
CA GLY A 147 15.86 -13.87 13.92
C GLY A 147 16.34 -12.76 14.84
N LYS A 148 17.64 -12.47 14.89
CA LYS A 148 18.19 -11.38 15.73
C LYS A 148 18.13 -10.06 14.97
N PRO A 149 17.79 -8.95 15.65
CA PRO A 149 17.89 -7.61 15.08
C PRO A 149 19.27 -7.32 14.49
N LYS A 150 19.25 -6.64 13.32
CA LYS A 150 20.47 -6.15 12.64
C LYS A 150 20.87 -4.78 13.15
#